data_83c9cd516fd84a7c28173d8d86a732a9
#
_entry.id   83c9cd516fd84a7c28173d8d86a732a9
#
_cell.length_a   1.000
_cell.length_b   1.000
_cell.length_c   1.000
_cell.angle_alpha   90.00
_cell.angle_beta   90.00
_cell.angle_gamma   90.00
#
_symmetry.space_group_name_H-M   'P 1'
#
loop_
_entity.id
_entity.type
_entity.pdbx_description
1 polymer ?
#
loop_
_entity_poly.entity_id
_entity_poly.type
_entity_poly.pdbx_seq_one_letter_code
_entity_poly.pdbx_strand_id
1 'polypeptide(L)'
;MPLINLRTNISDIQDADGLLMRLSAALAKATGKPEAYVMTLLEHGIPMTFAGTGEPCAYVEIKSIGSITPPDMSAQFCELIKASLGISKDRIYIGFNDVNASDWGWDGRTFG
;
A
#
# COMPACT_ATOMS: atom_id res chain seq x y z
N MET A 1 0.62 -9.19 10.35
CA MET A 1 -0.56 -8.35 10.12
C MET A 1 -0.19 -7.23 9.20
N PRO A 2 -0.12 -7.50 7.89
CA PRO A 2 0.21 -6.45 6.94
C PRO A 2 -1.03 -5.70 6.48
N LEU A 3 -0.84 -4.39 6.28
CA LEU A 3 -1.85 -3.51 5.71
C LEU A 3 -1.20 -2.60 4.70
N ILE A 4 -1.85 -2.38 3.56
CA ILE A 4 -1.44 -1.38 2.60
C ILE A 4 -2.63 -0.47 2.27
N ASN A 5 -2.40 0.84 2.35
CA ASN A 5 -3.37 1.86 1.95
C ASN A 5 -2.77 2.65 0.78
N LEU A 6 -3.43 2.59 -0.37
CA LEU A 6 -3.03 3.32 -1.57
C LEU A 6 -3.99 4.48 -1.79
N ARG A 7 -3.47 5.71 -1.80
CA ARG A 7 -4.23 6.93 -2.08
C ARG A 7 -3.71 7.55 -3.37
N THR A 8 -4.62 7.94 -4.25
CA THR A 8 -4.26 8.54 -5.53
C THR A 8 -5.30 9.57 -5.98
N ASN A 9 -4.87 10.54 -6.75
CA ASN A 9 -5.77 11.51 -7.38
C ASN A 9 -6.38 11.02 -8.69
N ILE A 10 -5.99 9.86 -9.19
CA ILE A 10 -6.66 9.26 -10.34
C ILE A 10 -8.10 8.92 -9.95
N SER A 11 -9.08 9.39 -10.74
CA SER A 11 -10.49 9.19 -10.44
C SER A 11 -11.03 7.89 -11.01
N ASP A 12 -10.65 7.56 -12.24
CA ASP A 12 -11.19 6.43 -12.98
C ASP A 12 -10.19 5.27 -12.97
N ILE A 13 -10.50 4.29 -12.13
CA ILE A 13 -9.70 3.06 -12.03
C ILE A 13 -10.56 1.90 -12.52
N GLN A 14 -10.20 1.35 -13.69
CA GLN A 14 -11.00 0.36 -14.40
C GLN A 14 -11.18 -0.96 -13.63
N ASP A 15 -10.15 -1.39 -12.91
CA ASP A 15 -10.15 -2.67 -12.22
C ASP A 15 -9.62 -2.50 -10.79
N ALA A 16 -10.39 -1.78 -9.97
CA ALA A 16 -10.02 -1.51 -8.58
C ALA A 16 -9.87 -2.80 -7.78
N ASP A 17 -10.80 -3.75 -7.94
CA ASP A 17 -10.74 -5.02 -7.23
C ASP A 17 -9.51 -5.84 -7.62
N GLY A 18 -9.19 -5.88 -8.90
CA GLY A 18 -7.98 -6.56 -9.38
C GLY A 18 -6.70 -5.94 -8.85
N LEU A 19 -6.64 -4.61 -8.78
CA LEU A 19 -5.51 -3.91 -8.19
C LEU A 19 -5.34 -4.27 -6.71
N LEU A 20 -6.44 -4.26 -5.94
CA LEU A 20 -6.42 -4.64 -4.53
C LEU A 20 -5.95 -6.08 -4.34
N MET A 21 -6.40 -7.00 -5.18
CA MET A 21 -5.98 -8.40 -5.11
C MET A 21 -4.49 -8.56 -5.42
N ARG A 22 -3.95 -7.82 -6.40
CA ARG A 22 -2.52 -7.84 -6.70
C ARG A 22 -1.69 -7.26 -5.56
N LEU A 23 -2.15 -6.17 -4.94
CA LEU A 23 -1.49 -5.60 -3.76
C LEU A 23 -1.49 -6.59 -2.59
N SER A 24 -2.60 -7.27 -2.38
CA SER A 24 -2.74 -8.27 -1.31
C SER A 24 -1.75 -9.42 -1.47
N ALA A 25 -1.70 -10.00 -2.66
CA ALA A 25 -0.77 -11.10 -2.95
C ALA A 25 0.69 -10.65 -2.83
N ALA A 26 1.02 -9.47 -3.35
CA ALA A 26 2.37 -8.93 -3.28
C ALA A 26 2.81 -8.67 -1.84
N LEU A 27 1.92 -8.11 -1.01
CA LEU A 27 2.24 -7.80 0.38
C LEU A 27 2.38 -9.08 1.23
N ALA A 28 1.52 -10.06 1.01
CA ALA A 28 1.65 -11.37 1.66
C ALA A 28 3.01 -11.99 1.35
N LYS A 29 3.41 -11.99 0.09
CA LYS A 29 4.70 -12.54 -0.34
C LYS A 29 5.87 -11.75 0.22
N ALA A 30 5.81 -10.42 0.18
CA ALA A 30 6.90 -9.56 0.64
C ALA A 30 7.14 -9.68 2.15
N THR A 31 6.08 -9.87 2.93
CA THR A 31 6.18 -10.00 4.39
C THR A 31 6.33 -11.43 4.87
N GLY A 32 6.04 -12.41 4.02
CA GLY A 32 5.99 -13.82 4.43
C GLY A 32 4.82 -14.14 5.34
N LYS A 33 3.82 -13.26 5.41
CA LYS A 33 2.63 -13.44 6.24
C LYS A 33 1.52 -14.09 5.42
N PRO A 34 0.61 -14.87 6.06
CA PRO A 34 -0.54 -15.44 5.36
C PRO A 34 -1.44 -14.34 4.79
N GLU A 35 -1.90 -14.52 3.57
CA GLU A 35 -2.77 -13.54 2.92
C GLU A 35 -4.09 -13.35 3.67
N ALA A 36 -4.51 -14.35 4.45
CA ALA A 36 -5.69 -14.26 5.31
C ALA A 36 -5.63 -13.09 6.31
N TYR A 37 -4.45 -12.56 6.59
CA TYR A 37 -4.26 -11.43 7.52
C TYR A 37 -3.94 -10.12 6.81
N VAL A 38 -3.93 -10.09 5.48
CA VAL A 38 -3.58 -8.89 4.72
C VAL A 38 -4.82 -8.06 4.47
N MET A 39 -4.74 -6.78 4.80
CA MET A 39 -5.78 -5.80 4.44
C MET A 39 -5.25 -4.85 3.39
N THR A 40 -6.05 -4.60 2.36
CA THR A 40 -5.74 -3.62 1.32
C THR A 40 -6.85 -2.59 1.22
N LEU A 41 -6.45 -1.31 1.05
CA LEU A 41 -7.38 -0.21 0.88
C LEU A 41 -6.96 0.61 -0.33
N LEU A 42 -7.95 1.13 -1.05
CA LEU A 42 -7.74 2.04 -2.15
C LEU A 42 -8.65 3.25 -1.97
N GLU A 43 -8.04 4.44 -1.89
CA GLU A 43 -8.75 5.71 -1.89
C GLU A 43 -8.33 6.45 -3.16
N HIS A 44 -9.26 6.65 -4.10
CA HIS A 44 -8.94 7.27 -5.37
C HIS A 44 -9.84 8.48 -5.64
N GLY A 45 -9.45 9.27 -6.64
CA GLY A 45 -10.16 10.52 -6.91
C GLY A 45 -9.99 11.57 -5.80
N ILE A 46 -8.94 11.47 -5.00
CA ILE A 46 -8.68 12.40 -3.91
C ILE A 46 -7.92 13.60 -4.47
N PRO A 47 -8.28 14.83 -4.09
CA PRO A 47 -7.45 15.99 -4.46
C PRO A 47 -6.04 15.85 -3.86
N MET A 48 -5.04 15.88 -4.72
CA MET A 48 -3.64 15.74 -4.32
C MET A 48 -2.74 16.57 -5.21
N THR A 49 -1.67 17.09 -4.65
CA THR A 49 -0.56 17.68 -5.39
C THR A 49 0.74 17.00 -5.01
N PHE A 50 1.64 16.92 -5.96
CA PHE A 50 3.01 16.46 -5.76
C PHE A 50 3.94 17.34 -6.61
N ALA A 51 5.03 17.79 -6.03
CA ALA A 51 5.99 18.68 -6.71
C ALA A 51 5.32 19.94 -7.30
N GLY A 52 4.27 20.43 -6.64
CA GLY A 52 3.55 21.64 -7.06
C GLY A 52 2.59 21.45 -8.22
N THR A 53 2.29 20.22 -8.64
CA THR A 53 1.35 19.95 -9.72
C THR A 53 0.27 18.95 -9.29
N GLY A 54 -0.87 18.98 -10.01
CA GLY A 54 -1.97 18.02 -9.82
C GLY A 54 -1.92 16.85 -10.79
N GLU A 55 -0.79 16.59 -11.45
CA GLU A 55 -0.62 15.42 -12.29
C GLU A 55 -0.74 14.14 -11.46
N PRO A 56 -0.98 12.98 -12.09
CA PRO A 56 -1.18 11.73 -11.34
C PRO A 56 -0.05 11.44 -10.35
N CYS A 57 -0.43 11.15 -9.12
CA CYS A 57 0.49 10.82 -8.04
C CYS A 57 -0.18 9.86 -7.06
N ALA A 58 0.60 9.29 -6.16
CA ALA A 58 0.10 8.37 -5.15
C ALA A 58 0.88 8.51 -3.85
N TYR A 59 0.19 8.27 -2.75
CA TYR A 59 0.77 8.09 -1.42
C TYR A 59 0.36 6.73 -0.88
N VAL A 60 1.32 5.95 -0.42
CA VAL A 60 1.11 4.58 0.05
C VAL A 60 1.58 4.48 1.49
N GLU A 61 0.78 3.85 2.34
CA GLU A 61 1.19 3.46 3.68
C GLU A 61 1.23 1.94 3.77
N ILE A 62 2.36 1.41 4.21
CA ILE A 62 2.51 -0.01 4.51
C ILE A 62 2.79 -0.14 5.99
N LYS A 63 1.93 -0.91 6.67
CA LYS A 63 2.08 -1.21 8.10
C LYS A 63 2.13 -2.70 8.29
N SER A 64 3.00 -3.16 9.18
CA SER A 64 3.08 -4.58 9.53
C SER A 64 3.70 -4.73 10.91
N ILE A 65 3.38 -5.84 11.55
CA ILE A 65 4.07 -6.27 12.77
C ILE A 65 5.33 -7.01 12.31
N GLY A 66 6.44 -6.27 12.22
CA GLY A 66 7.69 -6.81 11.67
C GLY A 66 7.66 -7.03 10.16
N SER A 67 8.70 -7.64 9.65
CA SER A 67 8.84 -8.04 8.24
C SER A 67 8.77 -6.86 7.25
N ILE A 68 9.22 -5.68 7.67
CA ILE A 68 9.29 -4.49 6.84
C ILE A 68 10.71 -4.38 6.28
N THR A 69 10.82 -4.36 4.95
CA THR A 69 12.08 -4.19 4.22
C THR A 69 11.96 -3.01 3.26
N PRO A 70 12.07 -1.76 3.75
CA PRO A 70 11.68 -0.58 2.98
C PRO A 70 12.33 -0.45 1.60
N PRO A 71 13.66 -0.66 1.43
CA PRO A 71 14.24 -0.53 0.09
C PRO A 71 13.63 -1.50 -0.93
N ASP A 72 13.49 -2.77 -0.57
CA ASP A 72 12.94 -3.80 -1.47
C ASP A 72 11.46 -3.55 -1.74
N MET A 73 10.70 -3.23 -0.70
CA MET A 73 9.26 -2.95 -0.83
C MET A 73 9.01 -1.68 -1.63
N SER A 74 9.81 -0.64 -1.44
CA SER A 74 9.68 0.59 -2.23
C SER A 74 9.85 0.30 -3.72
N ALA A 75 10.88 -0.46 -4.10
CA ALA A 75 11.11 -0.82 -5.49
C ALA A 75 9.95 -1.65 -6.05
N GLN A 76 9.51 -2.65 -5.30
CA GLN A 76 8.47 -3.58 -5.73
C GLN A 76 7.10 -2.90 -5.88
N PHE A 77 6.67 -2.15 -4.87
CA PHE A 77 5.33 -1.55 -4.89
C PHE A 77 5.25 -0.34 -5.82
N CYS A 78 6.31 0.44 -5.96
CA CYS A 78 6.35 1.50 -6.97
C CYS A 78 6.19 0.92 -8.39
N GLU A 79 6.87 -0.19 -8.67
CA GLU A 79 6.76 -0.86 -9.98
C GLU A 79 5.35 -1.40 -10.22
N LEU A 80 4.75 -2.02 -9.21
CA LEU A 80 3.38 -2.55 -9.30
C LEU A 80 2.37 -1.44 -9.57
N ILE A 81 2.48 -0.32 -8.85
CA ILE A 81 1.57 0.82 -8.99
C ILE A 81 1.76 1.49 -10.35
N LYS A 82 3.00 1.67 -10.78
CA LYS A 82 3.29 2.20 -12.12
C LYS A 82 2.65 1.33 -13.21
N ALA A 83 2.83 0.02 -13.13
CA ALA A 83 2.27 -0.92 -14.10
C ALA A 83 0.74 -0.91 -14.10
N SER A 84 0.13 -0.76 -12.93
CA SER A 84 -1.33 -0.83 -12.76
C SER A 84 -2.03 0.49 -13.08
N LEU A 85 -1.44 1.64 -12.71
CA LEU A 85 -2.09 2.96 -12.79
C LEU A 85 -1.41 3.94 -13.73
N GLY A 86 -0.23 3.61 -14.26
CA GLY A 86 0.50 4.51 -15.14
C GLY A 86 1.12 5.71 -14.42
N ILE A 87 1.22 5.67 -13.10
CA ILE A 87 1.85 6.74 -12.33
C ILE A 87 3.36 6.56 -12.38
N SER A 88 4.08 7.64 -12.70
CA SER A 88 5.55 7.64 -12.69
C SER A 88 6.06 7.36 -11.27
N LYS A 89 7.09 6.53 -11.14
CA LYS A 89 7.63 6.13 -9.83
C LYS A 89 8.12 7.31 -9.00
N ASP A 90 8.59 8.37 -9.66
CA ASP A 90 9.05 9.59 -8.98
C ASP A 90 7.90 10.46 -8.46
N ARG A 91 6.64 10.04 -8.69
CA ARG A 91 5.45 10.67 -8.14
C ARG A 91 4.70 9.78 -7.17
N ILE A 92 5.41 8.81 -6.58
CA ILE A 92 4.86 7.89 -5.58
C ILE A 92 5.70 7.98 -4.31
N TYR A 93 5.06 8.36 -3.21
CA TYR A 93 5.66 8.25 -1.87
C TYR A 93 5.12 7.01 -1.17
N ILE A 94 5.98 6.33 -0.43
CA ILE A 94 5.60 5.21 0.41
C ILE A 94 6.14 5.44 1.81
N GLY A 95 5.25 5.42 2.81
CA GLY A 95 5.61 5.44 4.22
C GLY A 95 5.51 4.03 4.81
N PHE A 96 6.48 3.66 5.63
CA PHE A 96 6.53 2.34 6.26
C PHE A 96 6.42 2.47 7.78
N ASN A 97 5.61 1.60 8.39
CA ASN A 97 5.44 1.55 9.84
C ASN A 97 5.60 0.11 10.32
N ASP A 98 6.62 -0.09 11.15
CA ASP A 98 6.80 -1.35 11.89
C ASP A 98 6.09 -1.20 13.22
N VAL A 99 4.98 -1.92 13.40
CA VAL A 99 4.08 -1.77 14.54
C VAL A 99 4.37 -2.85 15.57
N ASN A 100 4.37 -2.48 16.84
CA ASN A 100 4.45 -3.47 17.92
C ASN A 100 3.18 -4.32 17.96
N ALA A 101 3.33 -5.61 18.23
CA ALA A 101 2.19 -6.53 18.28
C ALA A 101 1.14 -6.08 19.30
N SER A 102 1.56 -5.51 20.42
CA SER A 102 0.66 -5.00 21.45
C SER A 102 -0.16 -3.78 21.01
N ASP A 103 0.24 -3.13 19.92
CA ASP A 103 -0.43 -1.93 19.40
C ASP A 103 -1.32 -2.22 18.20
N TRP A 104 -1.56 -3.51 17.89
CA TRP A 104 -2.41 -3.90 16.76
C TRP A 104 -3.57 -4.76 17.25
N GLY A 105 -4.78 -4.22 17.08
CA GLY A 105 -6.01 -4.91 17.50
C GLY A 105 -6.62 -5.77 16.40
N TRP A 106 -7.09 -6.94 16.79
CA TRP A 106 -7.82 -7.85 15.91
C TRP A 106 -8.71 -8.77 16.76
N ASP A 107 -9.92 -8.98 16.31
CA ASP A 107 -10.88 -9.90 16.95
C ASP A 107 -11.09 -9.60 18.44
N GLY A 108 -11.15 -8.30 18.78
CA GLY A 108 -11.40 -7.84 20.14
C GLY A 108 -10.22 -7.93 21.09
N ARG A 109 -9.02 -8.22 20.59
CA ARG A 109 -7.79 -8.29 21.38
C ARG A 109 -6.63 -7.71 20.58
N THR A 110 -5.44 -7.74 21.12
CA THR A 110 -4.21 -7.36 20.41
C THR A 110 -3.35 -8.60 20.16
N PHE A 111 -2.38 -8.47 19.25
CA PHE A 111 -1.47 -9.57 18.92
C PHE A 111 -0.35 -9.77 19.93
N GLY A 112 -0.18 -8.89 20.85
CA GLY A 112 0.84 -8.97 21.90
C GLY A 112 0.29 -8.84 23.30
#